data_9d11e3884d7c3f57442fbaafead661ef
#
_entry.id   9d11e3884d7c3f57442fbaafead661ef
#
_cell.length_a   1.000
_cell.length_b   1.000
_cell.length_c   1.000
_cell.angle_alpha   90.00
_cell.angle_beta   90.00
_cell.angle_gamma   90.00
#
_symmetry.space_group_name_H-M   'P 1'
#
loop_
_entity.id
_entity.type
_entity.pdbx_description
1 polymer ?
#
loop_
_entity_poly.entity_id
_entity_poly.type
_entity_poly.pdbx_seq_one_letter_code
_entity_poly.pdbx_strand_id
1 'polypeptide(L)'
;MWVKLENTLERKALTLFPLSCTLSLMLKSPYAGGHLEVVCGPMFSGKSEELIRRVTRSLIARQRVVVFKPTLDNRYHATEVASHAGRTVAAHAVRDSLEVRQILEGHSPLFDSVPGLPDVVVFDEVQFFDGGLVGLALELADGGVRVILGGLDLDFRGEPFGIMPELVARAESVEKLTAICMECGAPATRTQRLISGKPAHFDDPVVMVGASESYEARCRLHHVVLRDAKNKVLEQKSDLSTRV
;
A
#
# COMPACT_ATOMS: atom_id res chain seq x y z
N MET A 1 18.63 51.34 54.92
CA MET A 1 17.35 51.57 54.16
C MET A 1 16.99 50.29 53.48
N TRP A 2 16.15 49.49 54.13
CA TRP A 2 15.76 48.14 53.69
C TRP A 2 14.38 48.23 53.01
N VAL A 3 14.30 47.80 51.76
CA VAL A 3 13.01 47.68 51.05
C VAL A 3 12.56 46.21 51.15
N LYS A 4 11.45 46.00 51.83
CA LYS A 4 10.73 44.72 51.87
C LYS A 4 10.04 44.49 50.51
N LEU A 5 10.32 43.36 49.88
CA LEU A 5 9.53 42.80 48.79
C LEU A 5 8.61 41.71 49.35
N GLU A 6 7.32 41.99 49.36
CA GLU A 6 6.27 41.01 49.67
C GLU A 6 6.04 40.10 48.47
N ASN A 7 6.24 38.78 48.66
CA ASN A 7 5.94 37.72 47.69
C ASN A 7 4.47 37.32 47.86
N THR A 8 3.66 37.71 46.91
CA THR A 8 2.29 37.15 46.73
C THR A 8 2.39 35.92 45.84
N LEU A 9 2.45 34.73 46.45
CA LEU A 9 2.32 33.45 45.76
C LEU A 9 0.85 33.16 45.48
N GLU A 10 0.38 33.46 44.27
CA GLU A 10 -0.87 32.91 43.74
C GLU A 10 -0.69 31.42 43.48
N ARG A 11 -1.39 30.61 44.24
CA ARG A 11 -1.55 29.17 44.03
C ARG A 11 -2.41 28.95 42.76
N LYS A 12 -1.79 28.76 41.60
CA LYS A 12 -2.46 28.17 40.46
C LYS A 12 -2.69 26.71 40.77
N ALA A 13 -3.97 26.33 40.84
CA ALA A 13 -4.43 24.94 40.94
C ALA A 13 -3.91 24.15 39.75
N LEU A 14 -2.95 23.23 39.99
CA LEU A 14 -2.63 22.16 39.06
C LEU A 14 -3.85 21.23 38.99
N THR A 15 -4.64 21.32 37.94
CA THR A 15 -5.63 20.30 37.58
C THR A 15 -4.85 19.03 37.21
N LEU A 16 -4.88 18.07 38.11
CA LEU A 16 -4.42 16.69 37.87
C LEU A 16 -5.28 16.08 36.76
N PHE A 17 -4.75 16.02 35.55
CA PHE A 17 -5.28 15.15 34.51
C PHE A 17 -5.13 13.69 34.97
N PRO A 18 -6.17 12.84 34.84
CA PRO A 18 -6.06 11.45 35.30
C PRO A 18 -4.98 10.72 34.51
N LEU A 19 -4.04 10.13 35.24
CA LEU A 19 -2.91 9.31 34.69
C LEU A 19 -3.35 8.16 33.80
N SER A 20 -4.61 7.79 33.77
CA SER A 20 -5.15 6.73 32.92
C SER A 20 -5.23 7.09 31.42
N CYS A 21 -5.21 8.39 31.07
CA CYS A 21 -5.29 8.83 29.68
C CYS A 21 -3.91 8.88 28.98
N THR A 22 -2.81 9.00 29.75
CA THR A 22 -1.46 9.15 29.19
C THR A 22 -0.78 7.82 28.83
N LEU A 23 -1.17 6.70 29.45
CA LEU A 23 -0.59 5.38 29.14
C LEU A 23 -1.13 4.77 27.84
N SER A 24 -2.33 5.14 27.41
CA SER A 24 -2.92 4.67 26.15
C SER A 24 -2.32 5.35 24.91
N LEU A 25 -1.65 6.50 25.07
CA LEU A 25 -1.03 7.23 23.94
C LEU A 25 0.36 6.67 23.53
N MET A 26 1.03 5.92 24.39
CA MET A 26 2.40 5.47 24.12
C MET A 26 2.54 4.19 23.29
N LEU A 27 1.42 3.54 22.93
CA LEU A 27 1.42 2.34 22.06
C LEU A 27 0.83 2.61 20.67
N LYS A 28 0.47 3.84 20.37
CA LYS A 28 0.00 4.23 19.03
C LYS A 28 1.19 4.52 18.13
N SER A 29 1.01 4.26 16.82
CA SER A 29 1.89 4.59 15.71
C SER A 29 2.79 5.82 15.98
N PRO A 30 4.03 5.87 15.44
CA PRO A 30 4.87 7.07 15.53
C PRO A 30 4.17 8.32 14.96
N TYR A 31 3.10 8.13 14.22
CA TYR A 31 2.21 9.20 13.75
C TYR A 31 1.05 9.36 14.74
N ALA A 32 0.87 10.55 15.29
CA ALA A 32 -0.27 10.88 16.16
C ALA A 32 -1.53 11.00 15.31
N GLY A 33 -2.34 9.93 15.28
CA GLY A 33 -3.57 9.85 14.47
C GLY A 33 -3.47 8.82 13.34
N GLY A 34 -4.42 8.90 12.40
CA GLY A 34 -4.41 8.09 11.19
C GLY A 34 -3.33 8.54 10.21
N HIS A 35 -2.91 7.64 9.33
CA HIS A 35 -1.87 7.89 8.34
C HIS A 35 -1.88 6.82 7.26
N LEU A 36 -1.24 7.12 6.13
CA LEU A 36 -1.06 6.20 5.01
C LEU A 36 0.35 5.58 5.04
N GLU A 37 0.41 4.26 4.92
CA GLU A 37 1.65 3.51 4.72
C GLU A 37 1.56 2.78 3.38
N VAL A 38 2.53 2.99 2.49
CA VAL A 38 2.61 2.28 1.22
C VAL A 38 3.76 1.29 1.24
N VAL A 39 3.48 0.03 0.90
CA VAL A 39 4.46 -1.03 0.66
C VAL A 39 4.44 -1.38 -0.82
N CYS A 40 5.46 -1.00 -1.55
CA CYS A 40 5.51 -1.21 -2.99
C CYS A 40 6.78 -1.95 -3.44
N GLY A 41 6.84 -2.33 -4.70
CA GLY A 41 7.97 -3.03 -5.29
C GLY A 41 7.53 -4.06 -6.34
N PRO A 42 8.46 -4.72 -7.04
CA PRO A 42 8.16 -5.68 -8.09
C PRO A 42 7.52 -6.97 -7.55
N MET A 43 7.08 -7.85 -8.41
CA MET A 43 6.74 -9.21 -8.01
C MET A 43 7.93 -9.88 -7.34
N PHE A 44 7.68 -10.81 -6.42
CA PHE A 44 8.68 -11.54 -5.63
C PHE A 44 9.52 -10.70 -4.66
N SER A 45 9.13 -9.48 -4.36
CA SER A 45 9.83 -8.60 -3.41
C SER A 45 9.42 -8.79 -1.94
N GLY A 46 8.45 -9.66 -1.64
CA GLY A 46 8.01 -9.93 -0.27
C GLY A 46 6.91 -8.97 0.24
N LYS A 47 6.19 -8.25 -0.64
CA LYS A 47 5.11 -7.34 -0.24
C LYS A 47 4.06 -8.01 0.63
N SER A 48 3.53 -9.16 0.21
CA SER A 48 2.49 -9.88 0.95
C SER A 48 3.00 -10.36 2.32
N GLU A 49 4.26 -10.80 2.43
CA GLU A 49 4.90 -11.11 3.70
C GLU A 49 4.93 -9.90 4.63
N GLU A 50 5.32 -8.73 4.10
CA GLU A 50 5.39 -7.49 4.87
C GLU A 50 3.99 -7.03 5.30
N LEU A 51 2.98 -7.10 4.43
CA LEU A 51 1.59 -6.81 4.79
C LEU A 51 1.11 -7.74 5.92
N ILE A 52 1.32 -9.05 5.78
CA ILE A 52 0.95 -10.04 6.80
C ILE A 52 1.70 -9.77 8.12
N ARG A 53 2.97 -9.40 8.06
CA ARG A 53 3.74 -9.01 9.25
C ARG A 53 3.12 -7.80 9.96
N ARG A 54 2.73 -6.75 9.22
CA ARG A 54 2.06 -5.56 9.79
C ARG A 54 0.70 -5.90 10.38
N VAL A 55 -0.12 -6.68 9.67
CA VAL A 55 -1.41 -7.19 10.16
C VAL A 55 -1.23 -7.98 11.45
N THR A 56 -0.31 -8.93 11.47
CA THR A 56 -0.05 -9.76 12.66
C THR A 56 0.33 -8.91 13.87
N ARG A 57 1.19 -7.90 13.69
CA ARG A 57 1.57 -6.97 14.77
C ARG A 57 0.37 -6.17 15.30
N SER A 58 -0.49 -5.70 14.41
CA SER A 58 -1.72 -4.99 14.78
C SER A 58 -2.68 -5.88 15.57
N LEU A 59 -2.86 -7.14 15.14
CA LEU A 59 -3.68 -8.11 15.87
C LEU A 59 -3.11 -8.43 17.27
N ILE A 60 -1.79 -8.59 17.41
CA ILE A 60 -1.12 -8.76 18.72
C ILE A 60 -1.37 -7.53 19.60
N ALA A 61 -1.39 -6.34 19.03
CA ALA A 61 -1.73 -5.09 19.71
C ALA A 61 -3.24 -4.94 20.01
N ARG A 62 -4.05 -5.97 19.72
CA ARG A 62 -5.52 -5.99 19.90
C ARG A 62 -6.24 -4.89 19.13
N GLN A 63 -5.68 -4.46 18.01
CA GLN A 63 -6.31 -3.53 17.08
C GLN A 63 -7.33 -4.28 16.21
N ARG A 64 -8.41 -3.60 15.86
CA ARG A 64 -9.39 -4.09 14.87
C ARG A 64 -8.80 -3.88 13.49
N VAL A 65 -8.52 -4.98 12.78
CA VAL A 65 -7.88 -4.96 11.46
C VAL A 65 -8.86 -5.49 10.43
N VAL A 66 -8.99 -4.79 9.31
CA VAL A 66 -9.75 -5.23 8.15
C VAL A 66 -8.82 -5.24 6.94
N VAL A 67 -8.88 -6.30 6.14
CA VAL A 67 -8.03 -6.47 4.97
C VAL A 67 -8.90 -6.61 3.72
N PHE A 68 -8.58 -5.88 2.67
CA PHE A 68 -9.25 -5.88 1.38
C PHE A 68 -8.29 -6.27 0.25
N LYS A 69 -8.82 -6.94 -0.77
CA LYS A 69 -8.14 -7.21 -2.03
C LYS A 69 -9.12 -7.14 -3.20
N PRO A 70 -8.66 -6.84 -4.45
CA PRO A 70 -9.53 -6.80 -5.59
C PRO A 70 -9.96 -8.21 -6.03
N THR A 71 -11.19 -8.35 -6.52
CA THR A 71 -11.74 -9.62 -7.03
C THR A 71 -11.05 -10.13 -8.30
N LEU A 72 -10.33 -9.27 -9.03
CA LEU A 72 -9.59 -9.66 -10.24
C LEU A 72 -8.38 -10.57 -9.93
N ASP A 73 -7.92 -10.62 -8.69
CA ASP A 73 -6.83 -11.52 -8.28
C ASP A 73 -7.34 -12.90 -7.86
N ASN A 74 -7.89 -13.64 -8.84
CA ASN A 74 -8.36 -15.02 -8.63
C ASN A 74 -7.22 -16.06 -8.51
N ARG A 75 -5.94 -15.62 -8.55
CA ARG A 75 -4.77 -16.53 -8.57
C ARG A 75 -4.53 -17.25 -7.25
N TYR A 76 -5.03 -16.67 -6.13
CA TYR A 76 -4.92 -17.26 -4.78
C TYR A 76 -6.21 -16.98 -4.01
N HIS A 77 -6.77 -18.00 -3.37
CA HIS A 77 -7.94 -18.03 -2.49
C HIS A 77 -8.75 -16.72 -2.38
N ALA A 78 -10.00 -16.74 -2.81
CA ALA A 78 -10.87 -15.56 -2.90
C ALA A 78 -11.06 -14.79 -1.59
N THR A 79 -10.71 -15.36 -0.44
CA THR A 79 -10.97 -14.84 0.91
C THR A 79 -9.72 -14.64 1.77
N GLU A 80 -8.51 -14.73 1.20
CA GLU A 80 -7.26 -14.62 1.97
C GLU A 80 -6.19 -13.85 1.19
N VAL A 81 -5.38 -13.07 1.90
CA VAL A 81 -4.06 -12.64 1.41
C VAL A 81 -3.06 -13.73 1.77
N ALA A 82 -2.42 -14.31 0.77
CA ALA A 82 -1.45 -15.37 0.94
C ALA A 82 -0.04 -14.91 0.56
N SER A 83 0.96 -15.24 1.38
CA SER A 83 2.36 -15.06 1.04
C SER A 83 2.92 -16.29 0.32
N HIS A 84 4.01 -16.13 -0.42
CA HIS A 84 4.75 -17.24 -1.02
C HIS A 84 5.26 -18.26 0.03
N ALA A 85 5.44 -17.82 1.28
CA ALA A 85 5.84 -18.70 2.41
C ALA A 85 4.65 -19.45 3.03
N GLY A 86 3.45 -19.38 2.46
CA GLY A 86 2.25 -20.11 2.91
C GLY A 86 1.56 -19.51 4.13
N ARG A 87 1.90 -18.28 4.55
CA ARG A 87 1.14 -17.54 5.57
C ARG A 87 -0.06 -16.89 4.93
N THR A 88 -1.20 -16.94 5.62
CA THR A 88 -2.44 -16.33 5.15
C THR A 88 -3.08 -15.43 6.21
N VAL A 89 -3.81 -14.43 5.76
CA VAL A 89 -4.68 -13.56 6.56
C VAL A 89 -6.01 -13.43 5.83
N ALA A 90 -7.11 -13.55 6.57
CA ALA A 90 -8.45 -13.37 6.02
C ALA A 90 -8.59 -11.98 5.38
N ALA A 91 -9.16 -11.91 4.19
CA ALA A 91 -9.36 -10.69 3.44
C ALA A 91 -10.72 -10.67 2.75
N HIS A 92 -11.31 -9.50 2.61
CA HIS A 92 -12.51 -9.28 1.82
C HIS A 92 -12.14 -9.04 0.37
N ALA A 93 -12.61 -9.92 -0.52
CA ALA A 93 -12.51 -9.71 -1.95
C ALA A 93 -13.60 -8.72 -2.38
N VAL A 94 -13.21 -7.59 -2.96
CA VAL A 94 -14.10 -6.49 -3.34
C VAL A 94 -13.89 -6.08 -4.80
N ARG A 95 -14.92 -5.54 -5.43
CA ARG A 95 -14.88 -5.11 -6.84
C ARG A 95 -14.24 -3.74 -7.02
N ASP A 96 -14.53 -2.82 -6.09
CA ASP A 96 -14.18 -1.41 -6.19
C ASP A 96 -14.15 -0.72 -4.81
N SER A 97 -13.75 0.54 -4.78
CA SER A 97 -13.70 1.36 -3.58
C SER A 97 -15.08 1.64 -2.96
N LEU A 98 -16.15 1.62 -3.76
CA LEU A 98 -17.52 1.80 -3.26
C LEU A 98 -17.96 0.60 -2.41
N GLU A 99 -17.67 -0.61 -2.82
CA GLU A 99 -17.96 -1.82 -2.06
C GLU A 99 -17.17 -1.84 -0.73
N VAL A 100 -15.90 -1.39 -0.75
CA VAL A 100 -15.12 -1.19 0.49
C VAL A 100 -15.85 -0.24 1.44
N ARG A 101 -16.30 0.92 0.95
CA ARG A 101 -17.04 1.90 1.76
C ARG A 101 -18.30 1.29 2.37
N GLN A 102 -19.10 0.58 1.59
CA GLN A 102 -20.32 -0.08 2.06
C GLN A 102 -20.03 -1.09 3.18
N ILE A 103 -18.96 -1.85 3.07
CA ILE A 103 -18.54 -2.78 4.11
C ILE A 103 -18.14 -2.04 5.38
N LEU A 104 -17.33 -0.98 5.28
CA LEU A 104 -16.85 -0.21 6.44
C LEU A 104 -17.97 0.58 7.14
N GLU A 105 -18.98 1.03 6.41
CA GLU A 105 -20.16 1.75 6.95
C GLU A 105 -21.19 0.83 7.63
N GLY A 106 -20.91 -0.47 7.75
CA GLY A 106 -21.79 -1.42 8.43
C GLY A 106 -22.98 -1.90 7.58
N HIS A 107 -22.96 -1.68 6.27
CA HIS A 107 -23.97 -2.24 5.34
C HIS A 107 -23.69 -3.71 5.01
N SER A 108 -22.75 -4.35 5.70
CA SER A 108 -22.43 -5.78 5.57
C SER A 108 -22.73 -6.51 6.87
N PRO A 109 -23.41 -7.69 6.82
CA PRO A 109 -23.68 -8.53 7.98
C PRO A 109 -22.42 -8.94 8.78
N LEU A 110 -21.24 -8.75 8.19
CA LEU A 110 -19.95 -9.10 8.80
C LEU A 110 -19.50 -8.11 9.89
N PHE A 111 -20.10 -6.90 9.98
CA PHE A 111 -19.69 -5.82 10.88
C PHE A 111 -20.79 -5.38 11.88
N ASP A 112 -21.93 -6.08 11.92
CA ASP A 112 -23.11 -5.70 12.75
C ASP A 112 -22.86 -5.66 14.26
N SER A 113 -21.67 -6.01 14.74
CA SER A 113 -21.44 -6.21 16.19
C SER A 113 -20.55 -5.16 16.86
N VAL A 114 -19.86 -4.25 16.12
CA VAL A 114 -18.96 -3.26 16.75
C VAL A 114 -19.09 -1.88 16.09
N PRO A 115 -19.64 -0.87 16.79
CA PRO A 115 -19.74 0.49 16.27
C PRO A 115 -18.36 1.15 16.04
N GLY A 116 -18.20 1.85 14.91
CA GLY A 116 -17.06 2.70 14.61
C GLY A 116 -16.08 2.08 13.62
N LEU A 117 -15.22 2.96 13.05
CA LEU A 117 -14.18 2.56 12.09
C LEU A 117 -13.17 1.59 12.71
N PRO A 118 -12.57 0.69 11.91
CA PRO A 118 -11.47 -0.15 12.37
C PRO A 118 -10.25 0.70 12.74
N ASP A 119 -9.34 0.14 13.55
CA ASP A 119 -8.09 0.83 13.90
C ASP A 119 -7.08 0.79 12.74
N VAL A 120 -7.14 -0.29 11.94
CA VAL A 120 -6.24 -0.53 10.81
C VAL A 120 -7.03 -1.08 9.63
N VAL A 121 -6.83 -0.48 8.46
CA VAL A 121 -7.34 -0.99 7.17
C VAL A 121 -6.16 -1.31 6.27
N VAL A 122 -6.17 -2.49 5.66
CA VAL A 122 -5.10 -2.96 4.77
C VAL A 122 -5.68 -3.26 3.40
N PHE A 123 -5.01 -2.78 2.36
CA PHE A 123 -5.33 -3.08 0.97
C PHE A 123 -4.16 -3.80 0.31
N ASP A 124 -4.40 -4.94 -0.29
CA ASP A 124 -3.43 -5.64 -1.13
C ASP A 124 -3.75 -5.46 -2.61
N GLU A 125 -2.73 -5.52 -3.46
CA GLU A 125 -2.82 -5.37 -4.92
C GLU A 125 -3.53 -4.08 -5.37
N VAL A 126 -3.22 -2.96 -4.70
CA VAL A 126 -3.95 -1.68 -4.88
C VAL A 126 -3.88 -1.11 -6.29
N GLN A 127 -2.91 -1.51 -7.13
CA GLN A 127 -2.81 -1.12 -8.53
C GLN A 127 -4.02 -1.56 -9.38
N PHE A 128 -4.83 -2.49 -8.88
CA PHE A 128 -6.03 -2.97 -9.55
C PHE A 128 -7.33 -2.32 -9.07
N PHE A 129 -7.25 -1.44 -8.08
CA PHE A 129 -8.40 -0.68 -7.62
C PHE A 129 -8.67 0.53 -8.53
N ASP A 130 -9.89 1.02 -8.47
CA ASP A 130 -10.32 2.26 -9.11
C ASP A 130 -9.76 3.50 -8.39
N GLY A 131 -9.79 4.66 -9.07
CA GLY A 131 -9.29 5.93 -8.51
C GLY A 131 -10.00 6.39 -7.25
N GLY A 132 -11.21 5.90 -6.97
CA GLY A 132 -11.96 6.21 -5.76
C GLY A 132 -11.27 5.75 -4.48
N LEU A 133 -10.41 4.72 -4.56
CA LEU A 133 -9.66 4.24 -3.41
C LEU A 133 -8.72 5.31 -2.83
N VAL A 134 -8.15 6.19 -3.65
CA VAL A 134 -7.25 7.25 -3.17
C VAL A 134 -7.99 8.18 -2.21
N GLY A 135 -9.19 8.66 -2.61
CA GLY A 135 -10.03 9.50 -1.76
C GLY A 135 -10.46 8.79 -0.48
N LEU A 136 -10.90 7.54 -0.59
CA LEU A 136 -11.31 6.72 0.56
C LEU A 136 -10.15 6.51 1.55
N ALA A 137 -8.94 6.22 1.06
CA ALA A 137 -7.77 6.03 1.92
C ALA A 137 -7.44 7.31 2.73
N LEU A 138 -7.51 8.48 2.09
CA LEU A 138 -7.31 9.77 2.77
C LEU A 138 -8.40 10.03 3.82
N GLU A 139 -9.67 9.82 3.48
CA GLU A 139 -10.79 9.98 4.43
C GLU A 139 -10.63 9.08 5.66
N LEU A 140 -10.21 7.83 5.47
CA LEU A 140 -9.94 6.90 6.57
C LEU A 140 -8.78 7.39 7.44
N ALA A 141 -7.69 7.85 6.83
CA ALA A 141 -6.55 8.39 7.55
C ALA A 141 -6.91 9.66 8.33
N ASP A 142 -7.64 10.59 7.71
CA ASP A 142 -8.17 11.79 8.38
C ASP A 142 -9.12 11.43 9.54
N GLY A 143 -9.86 10.33 9.41
CA GLY A 143 -10.71 9.73 10.44
C GLY A 143 -9.94 9.02 11.57
N GLY A 144 -8.61 9.00 11.54
CA GLY A 144 -7.77 8.40 12.58
C GLY A 144 -7.41 6.94 12.34
N VAL A 145 -7.71 6.37 11.17
CA VAL A 145 -7.41 4.98 10.80
C VAL A 145 -5.98 4.88 10.26
N ARG A 146 -5.24 3.87 10.69
CA ARG A 146 -3.99 3.48 10.04
C ARG A 146 -4.29 2.72 8.76
N VAL A 147 -3.94 3.28 7.61
CA VAL A 147 -4.20 2.67 6.30
C VAL A 147 -2.90 2.14 5.71
N ILE A 148 -2.86 0.85 5.39
CA ILE A 148 -1.69 0.18 4.81
C ILE A 148 -2.06 -0.28 3.40
N LEU A 149 -1.28 0.15 2.41
CA LEU A 149 -1.55 -0.05 0.99
C LEU A 149 -0.39 -0.81 0.36
N GLY A 150 -0.65 -2.01 -0.15
CA GLY A 150 0.35 -2.86 -0.81
C GLY A 150 0.09 -3.01 -2.30
N GLY A 151 1.14 -2.92 -3.13
CA GLY A 151 0.98 -3.14 -4.56
C GLY A 151 2.23 -2.99 -5.41
N LEU A 152 2.07 -3.28 -6.70
CA LEU A 152 3.11 -3.08 -7.70
C LEU A 152 3.20 -1.60 -8.06
N ASP A 153 4.37 -0.98 -7.87
CA ASP A 153 4.59 0.42 -8.25
C ASP A 153 4.79 0.62 -9.76
N LEU A 154 5.25 -0.43 -10.44
CA LEU A 154 5.45 -0.44 -11.89
C LEU A 154 4.78 -1.66 -12.51
N ASP A 155 4.24 -1.50 -13.72
CA ASP A 155 3.78 -2.60 -14.55
C ASP A 155 4.96 -3.35 -15.21
N PHE A 156 4.66 -4.37 -16.02
CA PHE A 156 5.69 -5.15 -16.72
C PHE A 156 6.50 -4.34 -17.74
N ARG A 157 5.99 -3.19 -18.18
CA ARG A 157 6.68 -2.26 -19.10
C ARG A 157 7.67 -1.37 -18.38
N GLY A 158 7.62 -1.34 -17.04
CA GLY A 158 8.36 -0.43 -16.20
C GLY A 158 7.72 0.95 -16.08
N GLU A 159 6.45 1.08 -16.50
CA GLU A 159 5.65 2.29 -16.37
C GLU A 159 4.90 2.31 -15.02
N PRO A 160 4.56 3.50 -14.49
CA PRO A 160 3.77 3.62 -13.26
C PRO A 160 2.46 2.85 -13.33
N PHE A 161 2.09 2.11 -12.27
CA PHE A 161 0.95 1.21 -12.32
C PHE A 161 -0.26 1.74 -11.54
N GLY A 162 -1.38 1.95 -12.26
CA GLY A 162 -2.66 2.34 -11.68
C GLY A 162 -2.56 3.57 -10.78
N ILE A 163 -3.18 3.47 -9.61
CA ILE A 163 -3.23 4.54 -8.61
C ILE A 163 -1.98 4.63 -7.70
N MET A 164 -1.04 3.70 -7.85
CA MET A 164 0.14 3.63 -6.98
C MET A 164 0.97 4.91 -6.92
N PRO A 165 1.25 5.63 -8.04
CA PRO A 165 2.03 6.87 -7.99
C PRO A 165 1.38 7.93 -7.10
N GLU A 166 0.06 8.05 -7.14
CA GLU A 166 -0.68 9.02 -6.34
C GLU A 166 -0.64 8.65 -4.85
N LEU A 167 -0.83 7.38 -4.52
CA LEU A 167 -0.75 6.88 -3.15
C LEU A 167 0.66 7.06 -2.57
N VAL A 168 1.71 6.74 -3.34
CA VAL A 168 3.11 6.95 -2.94
C VAL A 168 3.40 8.44 -2.65
N ALA A 169 2.84 9.34 -3.46
CA ALA A 169 3.05 10.79 -3.26
C ALA A 169 2.33 11.34 -2.02
N ARG A 170 1.24 10.69 -1.57
CA ARG A 170 0.40 11.16 -0.46
C ARG A 170 0.70 10.47 0.87
N ALA A 171 1.43 9.35 0.85
CA ALA A 171 1.70 8.55 2.04
C ALA A 171 2.73 9.20 2.97
N GLU A 172 2.49 9.12 4.30
CA GLU A 172 3.45 9.52 5.33
C GLU A 172 4.64 8.55 5.40
N SER A 173 4.44 7.28 4.99
CA SER A 173 5.49 6.27 4.97
C SER A 173 5.44 5.44 3.69
N VAL A 174 6.58 5.34 3.00
CA VAL A 174 6.71 4.52 1.80
C VAL A 174 7.88 3.55 1.98
N GLU A 175 7.58 2.26 1.92
CA GLU A 175 8.59 1.20 1.88
C GLU A 175 8.63 0.58 0.48
N LYS A 176 9.72 0.85 -0.24
CA LYS A 176 9.94 0.27 -1.56
C LYS A 176 10.86 -0.93 -1.44
N LEU A 177 10.26 -2.11 -1.56
CA LEU A 177 10.96 -3.40 -1.50
C LEU A 177 11.66 -3.72 -2.82
N THR A 178 12.72 -4.50 -2.73
CA THR A 178 13.41 -5.05 -3.89
C THR A 178 13.36 -6.57 -3.87
N ALA A 179 13.30 -7.17 -5.07
CA ALA A 179 13.50 -8.60 -5.24
C ALA A 179 14.95 -8.88 -5.64
N ILE A 180 15.24 -10.12 -5.99
CA ILE A 180 16.55 -10.55 -6.51
C ILE A 180 16.44 -10.76 -8.02
N CYS A 181 17.31 -10.13 -8.79
CA CYS A 181 17.34 -10.28 -10.24
C CYS A 181 17.68 -11.73 -10.63
N MET A 182 16.80 -12.37 -11.37
CA MET A 182 16.96 -13.76 -11.79
C MET A 182 18.14 -13.98 -12.76
N GLU A 183 18.68 -12.89 -13.37
CA GLU A 183 19.84 -12.99 -14.27
C GLU A 183 21.18 -12.81 -13.55
N CYS A 184 21.28 -11.85 -12.61
CA CYS A 184 22.58 -11.48 -12.05
C CYS A 184 22.64 -11.41 -10.53
N GLY A 185 21.56 -11.74 -9.82
CA GLY A 185 21.53 -11.69 -8.36
C GLY A 185 21.51 -10.29 -7.74
N ALA A 186 21.57 -9.22 -8.53
CA ALA A 186 21.50 -7.84 -8.01
C ALA A 186 20.08 -7.47 -7.54
N PRO A 187 19.91 -6.41 -6.73
CA PRO A 187 18.60 -5.91 -6.37
C PRO A 187 17.75 -5.60 -7.61
N ALA A 188 16.55 -6.17 -7.63
CA ALA A 188 15.58 -6.04 -8.71
C ALA A 188 14.44 -5.10 -8.32
N THR A 189 14.11 -4.17 -9.22
CA THR A 189 12.99 -3.20 -9.06
C THR A 189 12.00 -3.27 -10.21
N ARG A 190 12.11 -4.28 -11.09
CA ARG A 190 11.27 -4.48 -12.26
C ARG A 190 10.65 -5.86 -12.24
N THR A 191 9.41 -5.94 -12.72
CA THR A 191 8.73 -7.18 -13.02
C THR A 191 8.88 -7.47 -14.52
N GLN A 192 9.65 -8.48 -14.87
CA GLN A 192 9.77 -8.99 -16.23
C GLN A 192 8.59 -9.91 -16.50
N ARG A 193 7.84 -9.64 -17.56
CA ARG A 193 6.83 -10.56 -18.07
C ARG A 193 7.38 -11.34 -19.25
N LEU A 194 7.14 -12.63 -19.23
CA LEU A 194 7.51 -13.57 -20.30
C LEU A 194 6.25 -14.23 -20.85
N ILE A 195 6.11 -14.27 -22.16
CA ILE A 195 5.08 -14.99 -22.88
C ILE A 195 5.78 -16.11 -23.66
N SER A 196 5.47 -17.36 -23.33
CA SER A 196 6.17 -18.53 -23.91
C SER A 196 7.71 -18.41 -23.81
N GLY A 197 8.22 -17.93 -22.68
CA GLY A 197 9.65 -17.77 -22.38
C GLY A 197 10.33 -16.58 -23.07
N LYS A 198 9.61 -15.73 -23.79
CA LYS A 198 10.14 -14.52 -24.44
C LYS A 198 9.64 -13.24 -23.75
N PRO A 199 10.44 -12.16 -23.69
CA PRO A 199 9.98 -10.88 -23.19
C PRO A 199 8.68 -10.42 -23.88
N ALA A 200 7.74 -9.92 -23.09
CA ALA A 200 6.47 -9.39 -23.59
C ALA A 200 6.69 -8.13 -24.43
N HIS A 201 5.77 -7.88 -25.35
CA HIS A 201 5.74 -6.67 -26.15
C HIS A 201 5.13 -5.49 -25.36
N PHE A 202 5.59 -4.27 -25.61
CA PHE A 202 5.10 -3.08 -24.91
C PHE A 202 3.58 -2.87 -25.09
N ASP A 203 3.05 -3.21 -26.25
CA ASP A 203 1.63 -3.07 -26.59
C ASP A 203 0.75 -4.23 -26.07
N ASP A 204 1.35 -5.25 -25.43
CA ASP A 204 0.58 -6.32 -24.81
C ASP A 204 -0.30 -5.76 -23.67
N PRO A 205 -1.52 -6.31 -23.45
CA PRO A 205 -2.38 -5.88 -22.35
C PRO A 205 -1.66 -5.94 -20.99
N VAL A 206 -1.83 -4.91 -20.16
CA VAL A 206 -1.17 -4.84 -18.84
C VAL A 206 -1.62 -5.98 -17.93
N VAL A 207 -2.93 -6.30 -17.96
CA VAL A 207 -3.51 -7.42 -17.23
C VAL A 207 -3.85 -8.51 -18.25
N MET A 208 -3.23 -9.67 -18.10
CA MET A 208 -3.54 -10.85 -18.92
C MET A 208 -3.70 -12.06 -17.99
N VAL A 209 -4.69 -12.87 -18.27
CA VAL A 209 -4.93 -14.15 -17.59
C VAL A 209 -4.70 -15.25 -18.61
N GLY A 210 -3.61 -16.03 -18.44
CA GLY A 210 -3.31 -17.12 -19.37
C GLY A 210 -2.21 -18.07 -18.87
N ALA A 211 -2.28 -19.33 -19.30
CA ALA A 211 -1.39 -20.42 -18.88
C ALA A 211 0.05 -20.34 -19.45
N SER A 212 0.30 -19.50 -20.47
CA SER A 212 1.63 -19.36 -21.10
C SER A 212 2.45 -18.19 -20.55
N GLU A 213 1.93 -17.52 -19.54
CA GLU A 213 2.50 -16.31 -18.94
C GLU A 213 3.32 -16.66 -17.71
N SER A 214 4.50 -16.08 -17.58
CA SER A 214 5.31 -16.15 -16.37
C SER A 214 5.93 -14.80 -16.08
N TYR A 215 6.32 -14.60 -14.81
CA TYR A 215 6.94 -13.38 -14.33
C TYR A 215 8.26 -13.68 -13.62
N GLU A 216 9.19 -12.77 -13.73
CA GLU A 216 10.48 -12.82 -13.07
C GLU A 216 10.86 -11.45 -12.52
N ALA A 217 11.64 -11.42 -11.44
CA ALA A 217 12.23 -10.18 -10.95
C ALA A 217 13.51 -9.84 -11.73
N ARG A 218 13.63 -8.61 -12.20
CA ARG A 218 14.79 -8.14 -12.96
C ARG A 218 15.29 -6.78 -12.43
N CYS A 219 16.59 -6.59 -12.45
CA CYS A 219 17.19 -5.27 -12.26
C CYS A 219 16.99 -4.41 -13.53
N ARG A 220 17.27 -3.12 -13.43
CA ARG A 220 17.12 -2.18 -14.55
C ARG A 220 17.90 -2.61 -15.80
N LEU A 221 19.09 -3.22 -15.63
CA LEU A 221 19.94 -3.64 -16.74
C LEU A 221 19.37 -4.86 -17.50
N HIS A 222 18.70 -5.78 -16.77
CA HIS A 222 18.23 -7.05 -17.34
C HIS A 222 16.70 -7.07 -17.60
N HIS A 223 16.04 -5.94 -17.42
CA HIS A 223 14.62 -5.80 -17.77
C HIS A 223 14.48 -5.45 -19.25
N VAL A 224 13.75 -6.27 -19.99
CA VAL A 224 13.59 -6.15 -21.44
C VAL A 224 12.12 -6.10 -21.79
N VAL A 225 11.70 -5.08 -22.55
CA VAL A 225 10.37 -4.94 -23.13
C VAL A 225 10.53 -4.78 -24.64
N LEU A 226 9.88 -5.66 -25.42
CA LEU A 226 9.94 -5.59 -26.88
C LEU A 226 9.12 -4.40 -27.38
N ARG A 227 9.65 -3.67 -28.36
CA ARG A 227 8.96 -2.56 -29.03
C ARG A 227 9.17 -2.66 -30.53
N ASP A 228 8.15 -2.37 -31.33
CA ASP A 228 8.27 -2.33 -32.78
C ASP A 228 9.23 -1.21 -33.21
N ALA A 229 10.03 -1.48 -34.22
CA ALA A 229 11.05 -0.54 -34.73
C ALA A 229 10.45 0.82 -35.19
N LYS A 230 9.15 0.85 -35.56
CA LYS A 230 8.46 2.08 -35.97
C LYS A 230 8.21 3.07 -34.84
N ASN A 231 8.05 2.61 -33.59
CA ASN A 231 7.78 3.48 -32.45
C ASN A 231 9.03 4.20 -31.93
N LYS A 232 10.22 3.66 -32.12
CA LYS A 232 11.49 4.31 -31.73
C LYS A 232 11.72 5.68 -32.41
N VAL A 233 11.18 5.86 -33.62
CA VAL A 233 11.37 7.11 -34.39
C VAL A 233 10.45 8.23 -33.90
N LEU A 234 9.30 7.90 -33.31
CA LEU A 234 8.34 8.90 -32.82
C LEU A 234 8.77 9.47 -31.44
N GLU A 235 9.32 8.63 -30.55
CA GLU A 235 9.83 9.10 -29.24
C GLU A 235 11.04 10.04 -29.41
N GLN A 236 11.95 9.77 -30.33
CA GLN A 236 13.08 10.66 -30.63
C GLN A 236 12.65 12.02 -31.22
N LYS A 237 11.47 12.09 -31.88
CA LYS A 237 10.95 13.34 -32.42
C LYS A 237 10.20 14.16 -31.38
N SER A 238 9.54 13.54 -30.40
CA SER A 238 8.85 14.23 -29.31
C SER A 238 9.83 14.87 -28.33
N ASP A 239 10.96 14.20 -28.02
CA ASP A 239 12.01 14.74 -27.14
C ASP A 239 12.74 15.96 -27.72
N LEU A 240 12.77 16.11 -29.05
CA LEU A 240 13.35 17.26 -29.73
C LEU A 240 12.42 18.48 -29.81
N SER A 241 11.09 18.26 -29.71
CA SER A 241 10.11 19.34 -29.75
C SER A 241 9.83 20.00 -28.41
N THR A 242 10.25 19.37 -27.28
CA THR A 242 10.04 19.89 -25.92
C THR A 242 11.25 20.66 -25.38
N ARG A 243 12.29 20.87 -26.18
CA ARG A 243 13.53 21.60 -25.81
C ARG A 243 13.71 22.94 -26.59
N VAL A 244 12.62 23.56 -27.03
CA VAL A 244 12.64 24.93 -27.58
C VAL A 244 11.79 25.83 -26.70
#